data_1ea86b2096d3440e050b4e70d053278d
#
_entry.id   1ea86b2096d3440e050b4e70d053278d
#
_cell.length_a   1.000
_cell.length_b   1.000
_cell.length_c   1.000
_cell.angle_alpha   90.00
_cell.angle_beta   90.00
_cell.angle_gamma   90.00
#
_symmetry.space_group_name_H-M   'P 1'
#
loop_
_entity.id
_entity.type
_entity.pdbx_description
1 polymer ?
#
loop_
_entity_poly.entity_id
_entity_poly.type
_entity_poly.pdbx_seq_one_letter_code
_entity_poly.pdbx_strand_id
1 'polypeptide(L)'
;IFTNMIGAHPMYLVKTGQGDLMVDKLAEGISKVAQAIYPKNLVVRTSDFRTNEFRGLKGGDEVEPIEANPMIGWRGVSRYISPEYEKGFRLECQAIKKVREEYGLTNVIVMLPFVRTPQELKVVKGIMAEEGLVQSKNFKIWIMAEVPAVVLQAEEFAELVDGFSIGSNDLTQLVMGADRDSGILNNMGYFDERNDAVKIALKTIIDAANKKGITCSICGQGPSQYPELAEFLVECGITSMSVNPD
;
A
#
# COMPACT_ATOMS: atom_id res chain seq x y z
N ILE A 1 -3.35 -13.55 -2.12
CA ILE A 1 -3.49 -14.01 -3.51
C ILE A 1 -2.13 -14.48 -4.04
N PHE A 2 -1.09 -13.66 -4.02
CA PHE A 2 0.21 -13.99 -4.60
C PHE A 2 0.79 -15.33 -4.09
N THR A 3 0.91 -15.51 -2.79
CA THR A 3 1.52 -16.70 -2.20
C THR A 3 0.67 -17.95 -2.38
N ASN A 4 -0.65 -17.84 -2.20
CA ASN A 4 -1.53 -18.99 -2.11
C ASN A 4 -2.19 -19.38 -3.44
N MET A 5 -2.37 -18.41 -4.35
CA MET A 5 -3.09 -18.65 -5.61
C MET A 5 -2.19 -18.62 -6.83
N ILE A 6 -1.10 -17.86 -6.80
CA ILE A 6 -0.17 -17.68 -7.92
C ILE A 6 1.11 -18.47 -7.66
N GLY A 7 1.76 -18.30 -6.51
CA GLY A 7 2.94 -19.06 -6.08
C GLY A 7 4.22 -18.81 -6.89
N ALA A 8 4.19 -17.86 -7.83
CA ALA A 8 5.31 -17.53 -8.72
C ALA A 8 5.58 -16.03 -8.72
N HIS A 9 6.83 -15.66 -8.94
CA HIS A 9 7.26 -14.27 -9.05
C HIS A 9 6.67 -13.63 -10.32
N PRO A 10 6.14 -12.38 -10.28
CA PRO A 10 5.54 -11.73 -11.44
C PRO A 10 6.46 -11.67 -12.67
N MET A 11 7.74 -11.36 -12.47
CA MET A 11 8.69 -11.30 -13.58
C MET A 11 9.04 -12.67 -14.15
N TYR A 12 8.95 -13.75 -13.35
CA TYR A 12 9.05 -15.11 -13.86
C TYR A 12 7.86 -15.41 -14.79
N LEU A 13 6.64 -15.02 -14.43
CA LEU A 13 5.45 -15.18 -15.25
C LEU A 13 5.55 -14.37 -16.55
N VAL A 14 6.08 -13.14 -16.50
CA VAL A 14 6.36 -12.33 -17.69
C VAL A 14 7.34 -13.06 -18.60
N LYS A 15 8.46 -13.54 -18.06
CA LYS A 15 9.53 -14.25 -18.80
C LYS A 15 9.03 -15.53 -19.48
N THR A 16 8.12 -16.24 -18.83
CA THR A 16 7.57 -17.52 -19.31
C THR A 16 6.28 -17.37 -20.13
N GLY A 17 5.83 -16.14 -20.40
CA GLY A 17 4.59 -15.89 -21.15
C GLY A 17 3.30 -16.27 -20.40
N GLN A 18 3.36 -16.34 -19.07
CA GLN A 18 2.23 -16.72 -18.20
C GLN A 18 1.64 -15.51 -17.46
N GLY A 19 1.83 -14.29 -17.97
CA GLY A 19 1.29 -13.07 -17.36
C GLY A 19 -0.22 -13.09 -17.16
N ASP A 20 -0.96 -13.64 -18.15
CA ASP A 20 -2.42 -13.75 -18.09
C ASP A 20 -2.91 -14.55 -16.88
N LEU A 21 -2.16 -15.58 -16.46
CA LEU A 21 -2.49 -16.34 -15.26
C LEU A 21 -2.53 -15.44 -14.02
N MET A 22 -1.58 -14.54 -13.87
CA MET A 22 -1.54 -13.59 -12.77
C MET A 22 -2.70 -12.60 -12.85
N VAL A 23 -2.94 -12.04 -14.05
CA VAL A 23 -4.05 -11.10 -14.27
C VAL A 23 -5.38 -11.73 -13.91
N ASP A 24 -5.66 -12.94 -14.38
CA ASP A 24 -6.91 -13.65 -14.11
C ASP A 24 -7.09 -13.98 -12.63
N LYS A 25 -6.06 -14.50 -11.98
CA LYS A 25 -6.12 -14.85 -10.55
C LYS A 25 -6.28 -13.64 -9.64
N LEU A 26 -5.61 -12.53 -9.94
CA LEU A 26 -5.79 -11.28 -9.21
C LEU A 26 -7.20 -10.71 -9.45
N ALA A 27 -7.65 -10.67 -10.69
CA ALA A 27 -8.98 -10.16 -11.02
C ALA A 27 -10.08 -11.01 -10.37
N GLU A 28 -9.96 -12.35 -10.38
CA GLU A 28 -10.88 -13.25 -9.68
C GLU A 28 -10.92 -12.97 -8.17
N GLY A 29 -9.76 -12.84 -7.54
CA GLY A 29 -9.68 -12.61 -6.10
C GLY A 29 -10.26 -11.24 -5.69
N ILE A 30 -9.94 -10.19 -6.44
CA ILE A 30 -10.43 -8.84 -6.18
C ILE A 30 -11.94 -8.76 -6.42
N SER A 31 -12.43 -9.34 -7.52
CA SER A 31 -13.84 -9.28 -7.89
C SER A 31 -14.76 -9.93 -6.86
N LYS A 32 -14.36 -11.04 -6.25
CA LYS A 32 -15.13 -11.70 -5.19
C LYS A 32 -15.43 -10.76 -4.01
N VAL A 33 -14.41 -10.02 -3.57
CA VAL A 33 -14.57 -9.08 -2.47
C VAL A 33 -15.32 -7.84 -2.92
N ALA A 34 -14.96 -7.28 -4.08
CA ALA A 34 -15.61 -6.07 -4.62
C ALA A 34 -17.12 -6.27 -4.82
N GLN A 35 -17.51 -7.44 -5.33
CA GLN A 35 -18.91 -7.80 -5.53
C GLN A 35 -19.67 -7.95 -4.20
N ALA A 36 -19.03 -8.60 -3.21
CA ALA A 36 -19.65 -8.87 -1.91
C ALA A 36 -20.02 -7.59 -1.15
N ILE A 37 -19.24 -6.52 -1.33
CA ILE A 37 -19.46 -5.24 -0.61
C ILE A 37 -20.08 -4.15 -1.49
N TYR A 38 -20.33 -4.43 -2.77
CA TYR A 38 -20.90 -3.44 -3.70
C TYR A 38 -22.22 -2.86 -3.16
N PRO A 39 -22.48 -1.55 -3.25
CA PRO A 39 -21.70 -0.48 -3.92
C PRO A 39 -20.62 0.19 -3.05
N LYS A 40 -20.33 -0.34 -1.86
CA LYS A 40 -19.30 0.23 -0.98
C LYS A 40 -17.91 0.08 -1.62
N ASN A 41 -17.03 1.04 -1.36
CA ASN A 41 -15.67 1.03 -1.90
C ASN A 41 -14.83 -0.11 -1.31
N LEU A 42 -14.09 -0.77 -2.19
CA LEU A 42 -13.01 -1.69 -1.85
C LEU A 42 -11.67 -1.00 -2.12
N VAL A 43 -10.86 -0.85 -1.09
CA VAL A 43 -9.47 -0.38 -1.26
C VAL A 43 -8.57 -1.58 -1.47
N VAL A 44 -7.92 -1.63 -2.63
CA VAL A 44 -6.99 -2.70 -3.01
C VAL A 44 -5.57 -2.15 -2.96
N ARG A 45 -4.76 -2.67 -2.03
CA ARG A 45 -3.33 -2.38 -1.99
C ARG A 45 -2.61 -3.22 -3.05
N THR A 46 -1.83 -2.58 -3.90
CA THR A 46 -0.90 -3.26 -4.78
C THR A 46 0.18 -3.98 -3.98
N SER A 47 0.91 -4.91 -4.59
CA SER A 47 1.83 -5.80 -3.87
C SER A 47 2.94 -5.02 -3.15
N ASP A 48 3.17 -5.34 -1.88
CA ASP A 48 4.23 -4.74 -1.05
C ASP A 48 5.14 -5.83 -0.50
N PHE A 49 5.71 -6.62 -1.38
CA PHE A 49 6.68 -7.64 -1.00
C PHE A 49 8.08 -7.06 -0.90
N ARG A 50 8.77 -7.46 0.16
CA ARG A 50 10.20 -7.23 0.32
C ARG A 50 10.98 -8.20 -0.57
N THR A 51 12.22 -7.88 -0.89
CA THR A 51 13.08 -8.73 -1.73
C THR A 51 13.23 -10.16 -1.20
N ASN A 52 13.38 -10.32 0.12
CA ASN A 52 13.47 -11.64 0.76
C ASN A 52 12.16 -12.45 0.66
N GLU A 53 11.02 -11.80 0.68
CA GLU A 53 9.71 -12.45 0.53
C GLU A 53 9.46 -12.89 -0.91
N PHE A 54 9.68 -11.99 -1.88
CA PHE A 54 9.53 -12.32 -3.29
C PHE A 54 10.54 -13.35 -3.78
N ARG A 55 11.75 -13.36 -3.20
CA ARG A 55 12.78 -14.36 -3.50
C ARG A 55 12.32 -15.78 -3.20
N GLY A 56 11.42 -15.97 -2.23
CA GLY A 56 10.83 -17.27 -1.89
C GLY A 56 9.79 -17.80 -2.88
N LEU A 57 9.32 -16.99 -3.82
CA LEU A 57 8.38 -17.42 -4.85
C LEU A 57 9.13 -18.10 -6.00
N LYS A 58 8.41 -18.96 -6.76
CA LYS A 58 9.00 -19.65 -7.93
C LYS A 58 9.61 -18.63 -8.90
N GLY A 59 10.89 -18.78 -9.21
CA GLY A 59 11.66 -17.89 -10.07
C GLY A 59 12.07 -16.57 -9.43
N GLY A 60 11.78 -16.35 -8.15
CA GLY A 60 12.13 -15.12 -7.45
C GLY A 60 13.65 -15.01 -7.17
N ASP A 61 14.33 -16.12 -6.96
CA ASP A 61 15.76 -16.18 -6.73
C ASP A 61 16.61 -15.76 -7.95
N GLU A 62 16.02 -15.84 -9.16
CA GLU A 62 16.64 -15.36 -10.41
C GLU A 62 16.50 -13.84 -10.60
N VAL A 63 15.53 -13.19 -9.94
CA VAL A 63 15.15 -11.79 -10.17
C VAL A 63 15.53 -10.90 -8.98
N GLU A 64 15.27 -11.38 -7.77
CA GLU A 64 15.39 -10.57 -6.57
C GLU A 64 16.82 -10.44 -6.06
N PRO A 65 17.30 -9.21 -5.83
CA PRO A 65 18.60 -9.00 -5.19
C PRO A 65 18.58 -9.48 -3.72
N ILE A 66 19.75 -9.69 -3.16
CA ILE A 66 19.94 -9.89 -1.72
C ILE A 66 20.21 -8.52 -1.10
N GLU A 67 19.33 -8.07 -0.22
CA GLU A 67 19.49 -6.82 0.50
C GLU A 67 19.80 -7.06 1.97
N ALA A 68 20.65 -6.21 2.55
CA ALA A 68 20.98 -6.27 3.99
C ALA A 68 19.78 -5.85 4.86
N ASN A 69 18.96 -4.90 4.38
CA ASN A 69 17.77 -4.36 5.06
C ASN A 69 16.57 -4.34 4.12
N PRO A 70 15.94 -5.48 3.81
CA PRO A 70 14.80 -5.53 2.90
C PRO A 70 13.61 -4.69 3.36
N MET A 71 13.48 -4.44 4.66
CA MET A 71 12.40 -3.66 5.24
C MET A 71 12.38 -2.21 4.72
N ILE A 72 13.55 -1.62 4.49
CA ILE A 72 13.75 -0.26 3.94
C ILE A 72 14.38 -0.29 2.53
N GLY A 73 14.36 -1.46 1.90
CA GLY A 73 14.98 -1.70 0.61
C GLY A 73 14.06 -1.45 -0.59
N TRP A 74 14.25 -2.23 -1.63
CA TRP A 74 13.53 -2.16 -2.90
C TRP A 74 12.14 -2.79 -2.77
N ARG A 75 11.17 -1.99 -2.39
CA ARG A 75 9.78 -2.39 -2.16
C ARG A 75 8.80 -1.28 -2.55
N GLY A 76 7.54 -1.62 -2.74
CA GLY A 76 6.47 -0.69 -3.06
C GLY A 76 6.72 0.06 -4.37
N VAL A 77 6.39 1.34 -4.42
CA VAL A 77 6.42 2.15 -5.64
C VAL A 77 7.80 2.21 -6.29
N SER A 78 8.90 2.23 -5.51
CA SER A 78 10.26 2.22 -6.08
C SER A 78 10.52 1.00 -6.96
N ARG A 79 9.90 -0.14 -6.62
CA ARG A 79 9.95 -1.37 -7.40
C ARG A 79 9.14 -1.23 -8.70
N TYR A 80 7.94 -0.65 -8.63
CA TYR A 80 7.03 -0.55 -9.76
C TYR A 80 7.55 0.31 -10.89
N ILE A 81 8.33 1.33 -10.58
CA ILE A 81 8.91 2.26 -11.56
C ILE A 81 10.30 1.82 -12.06
N SER A 82 10.83 0.71 -11.54
CA SER A 82 12.13 0.21 -11.97
C SER A 82 12.01 -0.68 -13.21
N PRO A 83 12.95 -0.61 -14.16
CA PRO A 83 12.95 -1.46 -15.36
C PRO A 83 12.92 -2.96 -15.03
N GLU A 84 13.47 -3.34 -13.88
CA GLU A 84 13.56 -4.72 -13.41
C GLU A 84 12.20 -5.31 -13.03
N TYR A 85 11.21 -4.47 -12.68
CA TYR A 85 9.92 -4.96 -12.20
C TYR A 85 8.70 -4.31 -12.84
N GLU A 86 8.82 -3.22 -13.57
CA GLU A 86 7.68 -2.47 -14.15
C GLU A 86 6.66 -3.37 -14.86
N LYS A 87 7.14 -4.36 -15.64
CA LYS A 87 6.25 -5.31 -16.34
C LYS A 87 5.41 -6.14 -15.38
N GLY A 88 5.95 -6.49 -14.20
CA GLY A 88 5.20 -7.17 -13.14
C GLY A 88 4.10 -6.29 -12.56
N PHE A 89 4.37 -5.01 -12.34
CA PHE A 89 3.36 -4.05 -11.87
C PHE A 89 2.27 -3.81 -12.93
N ARG A 90 2.61 -3.77 -14.22
CA ARG A 90 1.62 -3.66 -15.30
C ARG A 90 0.61 -4.80 -15.28
N LEU A 91 1.00 -6.02 -14.90
CA LEU A 91 0.04 -7.13 -14.73
C LEU A 91 -0.96 -6.85 -13.59
N GLU A 92 -0.53 -6.23 -12.49
CA GLU A 92 -1.45 -5.80 -11.43
C GLU A 92 -2.44 -4.74 -11.94
N CYS A 93 -1.97 -3.76 -12.71
CA CYS A 93 -2.81 -2.75 -13.33
C CYS A 93 -3.85 -3.39 -14.29
N GLN A 94 -3.43 -4.33 -15.12
CA GLN A 94 -4.31 -5.05 -16.03
C GLN A 94 -5.38 -5.87 -15.29
N ALA A 95 -5.04 -6.48 -14.16
CA ALA A 95 -6.00 -7.17 -13.32
C ALA A 95 -7.07 -6.22 -12.75
N ILE A 96 -6.65 -5.06 -12.24
CA ILE A 96 -7.57 -4.04 -11.72
C ILE A 96 -8.46 -3.49 -12.84
N LYS A 97 -7.88 -3.22 -14.02
CA LYS A 97 -8.64 -2.81 -15.19
C LYS A 97 -9.69 -3.86 -15.57
N LYS A 98 -9.33 -5.13 -15.60
CA LYS A 98 -10.24 -6.25 -15.89
C LYS A 98 -11.42 -6.28 -14.92
N VAL A 99 -11.16 -6.13 -13.61
CA VAL A 99 -12.22 -6.06 -12.58
C VAL A 99 -13.19 -4.91 -12.86
N ARG A 100 -12.68 -3.75 -13.24
CA ARG A 100 -13.50 -2.55 -13.42
C ARG A 100 -14.26 -2.56 -14.75
N GLU A 101 -13.61 -2.94 -15.84
CA GLU A 101 -14.16 -2.83 -17.20
C GLU A 101 -14.91 -4.10 -17.65
N GLU A 102 -14.35 -5.28 -17.39
CA GLU A 102 -14.97 -6.53 -17.84
C GLU A 102 -16.02 -7.04 -16.83
N TYR A 103 -15.73 -6.93 -15.52
CA TYR A 103 -16.68 -7.37 -14.48
C TYR A 103 -17.61 -6.26 -13.99
N GLY A 104 -17.41 -5.02 -14.45
CA GLY A 104 -18.26 -3.88 -14.12
C GLY A 104 -18.18 -3.42 -12.66
N LEU A 105 -17.16 -3.84 -11.90
CA LEU A 105 -17.00 -3.54 -10.48
C LEU A 105 -16.20 -2.24 -10.28
N THR A 106 -16.86 -1.11 -10.46
CA THR A 106 -16.24 0.23 -10.42
C THR A 106 -15.94 0.74 -9.01
N ASN A 107 -16.32 0.00 -7.98
CA ASN A 107 -16.09 0.34 -6.57
C ASN A 107 -14.67 0.04 -6.06
N VAL A 108 -13.73 -0.33 -6.93
CA VAL A 108 -12.33 -0.59 -6.58
C VAL A 108 -11.52 0.70 -6.58
N ILE A 109 -10.88 0.98 -5.45
CA ILE A 109 -9.89 2.05 -5.23
C ILE A 109 -8.51 1.40 -5.15
N VAL A 110 -7.51 1.96 -5.83
CA VAL A 110 -6.13 1.47 -5.75
C VAL A 110 -5.36 2.22 -4.67
N MET A 111 -4.60 1.49 -3.89
CA MET A 111 -3.70 2.03 -2.86
C MET A 111 -2.27 1.59 -3.14
N LEU A 112 -1.37 2.57 -3.28
CA LEU A 112 0.04 2.35 -3.58
C LEU A 112 0.86 2.31 -2.28
N PRO A 113 1.61 1.23 -2.01
CA PRO A 113 2.38 1.08 -0.78
C PRO A 113 3.76 1.75 -0.88
N PHE A 114 4.30 2.10 0.27
CA PHE A 114 5.69 2.50 0.50
C PHE A 114 6.19 3.59 -0.46
N VAL A 115 5.41 4.64 -0.59
CA VAL A 115 5.74 5.82 -1.42
C VAL A 115 6.70 6.71 -0.66
N ARG A 116 7.80 7.12 -1.30
CA ARG A 116 8.87 7.92 -0.66
C ARG A 116 8.92 9.36 -1.17
N THR A 117 8.61 9.58 -2.46
CA THR A 117 8.73 10.90 -3.07
C THR A 117 7.52 11.24 -3.94
N PRO A 118 7.14 12.54 -4.03
CA PRO A 118 6.10 12.97 -4.98
C PRO A 118 6.46 12.65 -6.43
N GLN A 119 7.76 12.63 -6.76
CA GLN A 119 8.22 12.35 -8.12
C GLN A 119 7.96 10.89 -8.52
N GLU A 120 8.30 9.92 -7.65
CA GLU A 120 8.01 8.51 -7.95
C GLU A 120 6.49 8.24 -8.04
N LEU A 121 5.69 8.96 -7.24
CA LEU A 121 4.23 8.88 -7.33
C LEU A 121 3.72 9.36 -8.69
N LYS A 122 4.27 10.46 -9.22
CA LYS A 122 3.91 10.94 -10.56
C LYS A 122 4.28 9.92 -11.65
N VAL A 123 5.45 9.30 -11.53
CA VAL A 123 5.91 8.28 -12.49
C VAL A 123 5.00 7.05 -12.45
N VAL A 124 4.71 6.49 -11.28
CA VAL A 124 3.85 5.30 -11.19
C VAL A 124 2.43 5.57 -11.65
N LYS A 125 1.88 6.76 -11.39
CA LYS A 125 0.58 7.17 -11.95
C LYS A 125 0.60 7.27 -13.48
N GLY A 126 1.74 7.65 -14.07
CA GLY A 126 1.94 7.61 -15.52
C GLY A 126 1.85 6.19 -16.07
N ILE A 127 2.54 5.24 -15.46
CA ILE A 127 2.47 3.82 -15.81
C ILE A 127 1.03 3.28 -15.70
N MET A 128 0.33 3.62 -14.62
CA MET A 128 -1.08 3.25 -14.44
C MET A 128 -1.97 3.83 -15.53
N ALA A 129 -1.74 5.09 -15.91
CA ALA A 129 -2.51 5.76 -16.98
C ALA A 129 -2.28 5.12 -18.35
N GLU A 130 -1.06 4.67 -18.66
CA GLU A 130 -0.75 3.91 -19.87
C GLU A 130 -1.52 2.58 -19.94
N GLU A 131 -1.77 1.95 -18.80
CA GLU A 131 -2.61 0.75 -18.71
C GLU A 131 -4.13 1.07 -18.66
N GLY A 132 -4.51 2.35 -18.75
CA GLY A 132 -5.91 2.80 -18.75
C GLY A 132 -6.48 3.15 -17.38
N LEU A 133 -5.66 3.12 -16.32
CA LEU A 133 -6.07 3.46 -14.96
C LEU A 133 -5.77 4.93 -14.66
N VAL A 134 -6.60 5.83 -15.19
CA VAL A 134 -6.44 7.27 -15.04
C VAL A 134 -7.21 7.77 -13.82
N GLN A 135 -6.52 8.44 -12.90
CA GLN A 135 -7.14 9.08 -11.73
C GLN A 135 -8.25 10.06 -12.16
N SER A 136 -9.43 9.90 -11.57
CA SER A 136 -10.62 10.68 -11.93
C SER A 136 -11.66 10.63 -10.81
N LYS A 137 -12.82 11.25 -11.02
CA LYS A 137 -13.97 11.10 -10.12
C LYS A 137 -14.41 9.65 -9.96
N ASN A 138 -14.24 8.83 -11.00
CA ASN A 138 -14.68 7.44 -11.04
C ASN A 138 -13.55 6.42 -10.73
N PHE A 139 -12.30 6.87 -10.66
CA PHE A 139 -11.16 6.03 -10.31
C PHE A 139 -10.25 6.77 -9.35
N LYS A 140 -10.22 6.30 -8.11
CA LYS A 140 -9.47 6.91 -7.03
C LYS A 140 -8.13 6.21 -6.82
N ILE A 141 -7.11 7.01 -6.53
CA ILE A 141 -5.76 6.53 -6.17
C ILE A 141 -5.44 7.03 -4.78
N TRP A 142 -5.16 6.09 -3.89
CA TRP A 142 -4.67 6.36 -2.55
C TRP A 142 -3.19 5.96 -2.44
N ILE A 143 -2.53 6.46 -1.42
CA ILE A 143 -1.21 5.97 -1.02
C ILE A 143 -1.24 5.51 0.43
N MET A 144 -0.35 4.57 0.77
CA MET A 144 -0.03 4.33 2.16
C MET A 144 0.90 5.44 2.66
N ALA A 145 0.48 6.12 3.71
CA ALA A 145 1.28 7.10 4.42
C ALA A 145 2.02 6.37 5.55
N GLU A 146 3.18 5.83 5.24
CA GLU A 146 3.91 4.94 6.15
C GLU A 146 5.42 5.20 6.19
N VAL A 147 5.89 6.18 5.42
CA VAL A 147 7.29 6.61 5.40
C VAL A 147 7.37 8.05 5.93
N PRO A 148 8.32 8.39 6.81
CA PRO A 148 8.49 9.76 7.33
C PRO A 148 8.58 10.84 6.26
N ALA A 149 9.09 10.52 5.07
CA ALA A 149 9.11 11.46 3.94
C ALA A 149 7.70 11.92 3.53
N VAL A 150 6.68 11.05 3.66
CA VAL A 150 5.27 11.44 3.43
C VAL A 150 4.78 12.38 4.52
N VAL A 151 5.17 12.18 5.77
CA VAL A 151 4.82 13.08 6.88
C VAL A 151 5.37 14.48 6.62
N LEU A 152 6.65 14.58 6.25
CA LEU A 152 7.33 15.84 6.02
C LEU A 152 6.81 16.61 4.78
N GLN A 153 6.19 15.92 3.83
CA GLN A 153 5.65 16.47 2.59
C GLN A 153 4.15 16.19 2.44
N ALA A 154 3.42 16.05 3.56
CA ALA A 154 2.05 15.56 3.56
C ALA A 154 1.09 16.43 2.73
N GLU A 155 1.25 17.75 2.74
CA GLU A 155 0.44 18.65 1.93
C GLU A 155 0.70 18.45 0.42
N GLU A 156 1.96 18.28 0.00
CA GLU A 156 2.31 18.04 -1.41
C GLU A 156 1.73 16.69 -1.89
N PHE A 157 1.84 15.64 -1.07
CA PHE A 157 1.24 14.35 -1.39
C PHE A 157 -0.29 14.43 -1.47
N ALA A 158 -0.93 15.20 -0.57
CA ALA A 158 -2.39 15.38 -0.56
C ALA A 158 -2.92 16.01 -1.87
N GLU A 159 -2.11 16.83 -2.56
CA GLU A 159 -2.46 17.38 -3.87
C GLU A 159 -2.49 16.33 -4.99
N LEU A 160 -1.81 15.21 -4.81
CA LEU A 160 -1.58 14.20 -5.85
C LEU A 160 -2.49 12.97 -5.76
N VAL A 161 -3.20 12.80 -4.63
CA VAL A 161 -3.99 11.60 -4.34
C VAL A 161 -5.41 11.92 -3.89
N ASP A 162 -6.26 10.90 -3.87
CA ASP A 162 -7.64 11.01 -3.40
C ASP A 162 -7.79 10.56 -1.93
N GLY A 163 -6.75 10.02 -1.33
CA GLY A 163 -6.76 9.60 0.06
C GLY A 163 -5.42 9.06 0.55
N PHE A 164 -5.29 9.06 1.87
CA PHE A 164 -4.22 8.41 2.61
C PHE A 164 -4.75 7.21 3.37
N SER A 165 -3.97 6.15 3.42
CA SER A 165 -4.09 5.09 4.42
C SER A 165 -2.81 5.04 5.23
N ILE A 166 -2.88 5.38 6.50
CA ILE A 166 -1.70 5.38 7.36
C ILE A 166 -1.31 3.93 7.67
N GLY A 167 -0.11 3.53 7.26
CA GLY A 167 0.48 2.24 7.63
C GLY A 167 1.22 2.38 8.95
N SER A 168 0.49 2.27 10.07
CA SER A 168 1.02 2.61 11.39
C SER A 168 2.22 1.76 11.82
N ASN A 169 2.28 0.50 11.41
CA ASN A 169 3.42 -0.38 11.74
C ASN A 169 4.73 0.11 11.10
N ASP A 170 4.73 0.32 9.77
CA ASP A 170 5.92 0.82 9.07
C ASP A 170 6.26 2.25 9.49
N LEU A 171 5.24 3.11 9.68
CA LEU A 171 5.45 4.47 10.15
C LEU A 171 6.10 4.51 11.53
N THR A 172 5.60 3.74 12.50
CA THR A 172 6.16 3.65 13.84
C THR A 172 7.60 3.16 13.78
N GLN A 173 7.86 2.08 13.04
CA GLN A 173 9.20 1.54 12.84
C GLN A 173 10.18 2.61 12.35
N LEU A 174 9.78 3.37 11.33
CA LEU A 174 10.67 4.34 10.68
C LEU A 174 10.81 5.65 11.47
N VAL A 175 9.75 6.10 12.14
CA VAL A 175 9.79 7.28 13.02
C VAL A 175 10.65 7.01 14.24
N MET A 176 10.49 5.84 14.86
CA MET A 176 11.22 5.46 16.07
C MET A 176 12.62 4.88 15.77
N GLY A 177 12.93 4.57 14.50
CA GLY A 177 14.17 3.87 14.15
C GLY A 177 14.28 2.51 14.84
N ALA A 178 13.16 1.81 15.05
CA ALA A 178 13.08 0.55 15.76
C ALA A 178 12.46 -0.53 14.88
N ASP A 179 13.21 -1.60 14.63
CA ASP A 179 12.71 -2.74 13.87
C ASP A 179 11.55 -3.41 14.65
N ARG A 180 10.37 -3.45 14.03
CA ARG A 180 9.16 -4.06 14.62
C ARG A 180 9.31 -5.55 14.92
N ASP A 181 10.22 -6.24 14.23
CA ASP A 181 10.49 -7.67 14.41
C ASP A 181 11.60 -7.92 15.47
N SER A 182 12.18 -6.86 16.04
CA SER A 182 13.20 -6.96 17.10
C SER A 182 12.54 -7.21 18.46
N GLY A 183 12.61 -8.44 18.95
CA GLY A 183 12.12 -8.78 20.30
C GLY A 183 12.78 -7.96 21.41
N ILE A 184 14.06 -7.59 21.27
CA ILE A 184 14.78 -6.77 22.24
C ILE A 184 14.17 -5.36 22.31
N LEU A 185 14.02 -4.68 21.16
CA LEU A 185 13.48 -3.32 21.09
C LEU A 185 12.01 -3.28 21.52
N ASN A 186 11.23 -4.31 21.16
CA ASN A 186 9.84 -4.43 21.59
C ASN A 186 9.74 -4.56 23.12
N ASN A 187 10.59 -5.39 23.75
CA ASN A 187 10.64 -5.53 25.20
C ASN A 187 11.10 -4.25 25.91
N MET A 188 11.89 -3.41 25.24
CA MET A 188 12.31 -2.10 25.75
C MET A 188 11.26 -1.00 25.52
N GLY A 189 10.16 -1.29 24.81
CA GLY A 189 9.09 -0.34 24.54
C GLY A 189 9.40 0.69 23.44
N TYR A 190 10.41 0.46 22.60
CA TYR A 190 10.72 1.40 21.51
C TYR A 190 9.72 1.34 20.37
N PHE A 191 9.16 0.18 20.06
CA PHE A 191 8.10 0.03 19.06
C PHE A 191 6.74 0.18 19.75
N ASP A 192 6.26 1.41 19.84
CA ASP A 192 4.95 1.74 20.41
C ASP A 192 4.25 2.82 19.59
N GLU A 193 3.11 2.48 19.01
CA GLU A 193 2.30 3.37 18.18
C GLU A 193 1.72 4.56 19.00
N ARG A 194 1.73 4.48 20.33
CA ARG A 194 1.28 5.55 21.24
C ARG A 194 2.36 6.57 21.57
N ASN A 195 3.58 6.36 21.09
CA ASN A 195 4.68 7.31 21.31
C ASN A 195 4.34 8.69 20.74
N ASP A 196 4.72 9.75 21.44
CA ASP A 196 4.39 11.13 21.04
C ASP A 196 4.93 11.50 19.67
N ALA A 197 6.13 11.01 19.29
CA ALA A 197 6.67 11.24 17.95
C ALA A 197 5.80 10.59 16.86
N VAL A 198 5.25 9.41 17.12
CA VAL A 198 4.31 8.73 16.24
C VAL A 198 2.99 9.50 16.16
N LYS A 199 2.45 9.93 17.30
CA LYS A 199 1.22 10.75 17.34
C LYS A 199 1.36 12.06 16.56
N ILE A 200 2.51 12.72 16.65
CA ILE A 200 2.80 13.93 15.85
C ILE A 200 2.76 13.59 14.36
N ALA A 201 3.38 12.49 13.94
CA ALA A 201 3.36 12.04 12.56
C ALA A 201 1.94 11.72 12.06
N LEU A 202 1.16 10.98 12.86
CA LEU A 202 -0.24 10.67 12.57
C LEU A 202 -1.07 11.93 12.39
N LYS A 203 -0.99 12.86 13.34
CA LYS A 203 -1.72 14.13 13.28
C LYS A 203 -1.34 14.95 12.06
N THR A 204 -0.06 15.02 11.72
CA THR A 204 0.42 15.78 10.54
C THR A 204 -0.20 15.27 9.25
N ILE A 205 -0.29 13.95 9.08
CA ILE A 205 -0.92 13.33 7.90
C ILE A 205 -2.43 13.62 7.87
N ILE A 206 -3.11 13.46 9.01
CA ILE A 206 -4.55 13.68 9.13
C ILE A 206 -4.89 15.16 8.87
N ASP A 207 -4.14 16.09 9.43
CA ASP A 207 -4.35 17.53 9.22
C ASP A 207 -4.19 17.92 7.74
N ALA A 208 -3.17 17.38 7.06
CA ALA A 208 -2.97 17.61 5.63
C ALA A 208 -4.13 17.06 4.78
N ALA A 209 -4.62 15.87 5.10
CA ALA A 209 -5.78 15.29 4.44
C ALA A 209 -7.05 16.12 4.65
N ASN A 210 -7.32 16.52 5.89
CA ASN A 210 -8.47 17.35 6.23
C ASN A 210 -8.41 18.73 5.55
N LYS A 211 -7.24 19.36 5.54
CA LYS A 211 -7.02 20.65 4.86
C LYS A 211 -7.33 20.56 3.36
N LYS A 212 -6.96 19.45 2.73
CA LYS A 212 -7.22 19.22 1.30
C LYS A 212 -8.62 18.68 1.03
N GLY A 213 -9.32 18.14 2.02
CA GLY A 213 -10.63 17.52 1.87
C GLY A 213 -10.57 16.14 1.22
N ILE A 214 -9.47 15.41 1.41
CA ILE A 214 -9.33 14.01 0.98
C ILE A 214 -9.55 13.06 2.15
N THR A 215 -9.81 11.78 1.85
CA THR A 215 -10.01 10.75 2.86
C THR A 215 -8.69 10.40 3.56
N CYS A 216 -8.71 10.24 4.88
CA CYS A 216 -7.61 9.67 5.63
C CYS A 216 -8.10 8.48 6.45
N SER A 217 -7.48 7.34 6.23
CA SER A 217 -7.72 6.09 6.96
C SER A 217 -6.44 5.64 7.66
N ILE A 218 -6.57 4.76 8.62
CA ILE A 218 -5.44 4.04 9.21
C ILE A 218 -5.66 2.54 9.08
N CYS A 219 -4.60 1.81 8.77
CA CYS A 219 -4.53 0.36 8.85
C CYS A 219 -3.37 -0.04 9.78
N GLY A 220 -3.51 -1.18 10.43
CA GLY A 220 -2.60 -1.64 11.46
C GLY A 220 -3.38 -2.10 12.70
N GLN A 221 -2.68 -2.51 13.72
CA GLN A 221 -3.31 -3.10 14.90
C GLN A 221 -3.55 -2.09 16.04
N GLY A 222 -2.87 -0.95 15.99
CA GLY A 222 -2.90 0.05 17.06
C GLY A 222 -4.29 0.45 17.54
N PRO A 223 -5.20 0.88 16.63
CA PRO A 223 -6.56 1.27 17.05
C PRO A 223 -7.39 0.14 17.67
N SER A 224 -7.13 -1.12 17.28
CA SER A 224 -7.80 -2.30 17.86
C SER A 224 -7.22 -2.69 19.23
N GLN A 225 -5.93 -2.42 19.45
CA GLN A 225 -5.23 -2.80 20.68
C GLN A 225 -5.26 -1.71 21.77
N TYR A 226 -5.30 -0.45 21.35
CA TYR A 226 -5.19 0.72 22.22
C TYR A 226 -6.37 1.67 22.02
N PRO A 227 -7.42 1.58 22.86
CA PRO A 227 -8.58 2.47 22.77
C PRO A 227 -8.21 3.96 22.81
N GLU A 228 -7.21 4.34 23.62
CA GLU A 228 -6.72 5.70 23.73
C GLU A 228 -6.09 6.22 22.43
N LEU A 229 -5.50 5.34 21.61
CA LEU A 229 -5.02 5.70 20.28
C LEU A 229 -6.19 5.93 19.32
N ALA A 230 -7.22 5.10 19.40
CA ALA A 230 -8.43 5.28 18.58
C ALA A 230 -9.14 6.61 18.93
N GLU A 231 -9.27 6.95 20.21
CA GLU A 231 -9.81 8.23 20.64
C GLU A 231 -9.00 9.41 20.09
N PHE A 232 -7.68 9.38 20.23
CA PHE A 232 -6.78 10.39 19.66
C PHE A 232 -6.96 10.57 18.15
N LEU A 233 -7.09 9.48 17.40
CA LEU A 233 -7.30 9.54 15.95
C LEU A 233 -8.65 10.18 15.58
N VAL A 234 -9.70 9.89 16.33
CA VAL A 234 -11.02 10.52 16.18
C VAL A 234 -10.96 12.02 16.50
N GLU A 235 -10.28 12.41 17.56
CA GLU A 235 -10.06 13.82 17.91
C GLU A 235 -9.28 14.57 16.83
N CYS A 236 -8.32 13.91 16.16
CA CYS A 236 -7.61 14.46 15.01
C CYS A 236 -8.47 14.57 13.75
N GLY A 237 -9.68 13.98 13.73
CA GLY A 237 -10.59 14.02 12.59
C GLY A 237 -10.25 13.00 11.48
N ILE A 238 -9.77 11.81 11.86
CA ILE A 238 -9.57 10.72 10.91
C ILE A 238 -10.90 10.29 10.29
N THR A 239 -10.89 9.94 9.00
CA THR A 239 -12.12 9.58 8.29
C THR A 239 -12.58 8.15 8.62
N SER A 240 -11.65 7.21 8.74
CA SER A 240 -11.96 5.80 9.02
C SER A 240 -10.78 5.06 9.63
N MET A 241 -11.08 3.96 10.29
CA MET A 241 -10.08 3.05 10.88
C MET A 241 -10.39 1.63 10.41
N SER A 242 -9.39 0.92 9.91
CA SER A 242 -9.49 -0.51 9.63
C SER A 242 -9.18 -1.28 10.91
N VAL A 243 -10.11 -2.15 11.31
CA VAL A 243 -9.98 -3.00 12.49
C VAL A 243 -10.14 -4.46 12.09
N ASN A 244 -9.57 -5.36 12.86
CA ASN A 244 -9.80 -6.79 12.66
C ASN A 244 -11.26 -7.12 13.02
N PRO A 245 -11.91 -8.02 12.28
CA PRO A 245 -13.19 -8.58 12.71
C PRO A 245 -12.96 -9.41 13.98
N ASP A 246 -13.86 -9.30 14.95
CA ASP A 246 -13.86 -10.10 16.17
C ASP A 246 -14.23 -11.56 15.89
#